data_eed0fbbdbd89f738b685a416ee139936
#
_entry.id   eed0fbbdbd89f738b685a416ee139936
#
_cell.length_a   1.000
_cell.length_b   1.000
_cell.length_c   1.000
_cell.angle_alpha   90.00
_cell.angle_beta   90.00
_cell.angle_gamma   90.00
#
_symmetry.space_group_name_H-M   'P 1'
#
loop_
_entity.id
_entity.type
_entity.pdbx_description
1 polymer ?
#
loop_
_entity_poly.entity_id
_entity_poly.type
_entity_poly.pdbx_seq_one_letter_code
_entity_poly.pdbx_strand_id
1 'polypeptide(L)'
;MSPVPTAPIGYYFGIDEYQLGAAAQALGERVAGAGGVPLETWTEEGRATSAAAISERVATGSMFGGGTLAIVLEPAPLLRAKANRDALFAIIGLVAPGNALAFVDPLEDTPTDRRPLDAGRQALREAVIAAGGEARLIPALTQGNLTRFIQDRATAIGLRLGKGAAEELTKRIGGNSRDRDADLSGLGQRAASELDKAALYKLDAELTADDVRALVAEVIPASVFALIDAMAMRQPAAFDHLERAIDTEPEPVVLVRLHRRIRELLEFGDRRAQGATIQATARAMKVHEFVAGNLETQSRKWTGPELEAALVGLLELDATVKGSGAGGSGEGATRLGFSLWLREFVVRG
;
A
#
# COMPACT_ATOMS: atom_id res chain seq x y z
N MET A 1 17.71 -15.80 16.72
CA MET A 1 17.76 -16.48 15.42
C MET A 1 16.62 -17.48 15.40
N SER A 2 15.63 -17.30 14.54
CA SER A 2 14.60 -18.33 14.34
C SER A 2 15.25 -19.57 13.72
N PRO A 3 14.86 -20.79 14.12
CA PRO A 3 15.38 -22.01 13.53
C PRO A 3 15.14 -22.02 12.02
N VAL A 4 16.09 -22.55 11.25
CA VAL A 4 15.92 -22.72 9.80
C VAL A 4 14.74 -23.70 9.60
N PRO A 5 13.71 -23.36 8.81
CA PRO A 5 12.60 -24.24 8.54
C PRO A 5 13.09 -25.55 7.93
N THR A 6 12.66 -26.68 8.46
CA THR A 6 13.05 -28.01 7.99
C THR A 6 12.00 -28.66 7.11
N ALA A 7 10.74 -28.21 7.18
CA ALA A 7 9.64 -28.71 6.38
C ALA A 7 9.28 -27.71 5.23
N PRO A 8 8.80 -28.22 4.09
CA PRO A 8 8.47 -27.41 2.91
C PRO A 8 7.07 -26.77 3.07
N ILE A 9 6.80 -26.15 4.22
CA ILE A 9 5.50 -25.60 4.57
C ILE A 9 5.66 -24.18 5.09
N GLY A 10 4.82 -23.25 4.59
CA GLY A 10 4.81 -21.86 4.99
C GLY A 10 3.42 -21.34 5.31
N TYR A 11 3.30 -20.46 6.30
CA TYR A 11 2.14 -19.63 6.57
C TYR A 11 2.57 -18.17 6.60
N TYR A 12 2.18 -17.41 5.57
CA TYR A 12 2.53 -16.02 5.38
C TYR A 12 1.27 -15.17 5.53
N PHE A 13 1.29 -14.23 6.45
CA PHE A 13 0.13 -13.40 6.78
C PHE A 13 0.53 -11.94 7.00
N GLY A 14 -0.34 -11.01 6.62
CA GLY A 14 -0.07 -9.57 6.68
C GLY A 14 -0.93 -8.78 5.70
N ILE A 15 -0.58 -7.52 5.45
CA ILE A 15 -1.39 -6.61 4.64
C ILE A 15 -0.96 -6.60 3.16
N ASP A 16 0.31 -6.75 2.86
CA ASP A 16 0.85 -6.60 1.51
C ASP A 16 0.81 -7.93 0.74
N GLU A 17 -0.23 -8.12 -0.07
CA GLU A 17 -0.46 -9.34 -0.85
C GLU A 17 0.72 -9.70 -1.76
N TYR A 18 1.39 -8.70 -2.36
CA TYR A 18 2.55 -8.94 -3.21
C TYR A 18 3.70 -9.61 -2.42
N GLN A 19 4.03 -9.08 -1.26
CA GLN A 19 5.08 -9.65 -0.42
C GLN A 19 4.72 -11.03 0.13
N LEU A 20 3.43 -11.25 0.44
CA LEU A 20 2.91 -12.56 0.86
C LEU A 20 3.09 -13.59 -0.25
N GLY A 21 2.69 -13.25 -1.49
CA GLY A 21 2.88 -14.10 -2.66
C GLY A 21 4.36 -14.36 -2.96
N ALA A 22 5.21 -13.34 -2.88
CA ALA A 22 6.65 -13.49 -3.06
C ALA A 22 7.28 -14.43 -2.02
N ALA A 23 6.82 -14.38 -0.76
CA ALA A 23 7.27 -15.30 0.29
C ALA A 23 6.88 -16.75 0.01
N ALA A 24 5.67 -16.98 -0.53
CA ALA A 24 5.22 -18.31 -0.95
C ALA A 24 6.04 -18.84 -2.14
N GLN A 25 6.32 -18.00 -3.14
CA GLN A 25 7.20 -18.39 -4.27
C GLN A 25 8.62 -18.70 -3.80
N ALA A 26 9.19 -17.90 -2.92
CA ALA A 26 10.51 -18.16 -2.33
C ALA A 26 10.57 -19.50 -1.55
N LEU A 27 9.46 -19.96 -0.95
CA LEU A 27 9.39 -21.30 -0.38
C LEU A 27 9.54 -22.36 -1.47
N GLY A 28 8.83 -22.23 -2.60
CA GLY A 28 8.94 -23.14 -3.73
C GLY A 28 10.37 -23.18 -4.32
N GLU A 29 11.01 -22.02 -4.47
CA GLU A 29 12.39 -21.92 -4.95
C GLU A 29 13.38 -22.61 -4.01
N ARG A 30 13.20 -22.47 -2.68
CA ARG A 30 14.03 -23.19 -1.70
C ARG A 30 13.88 -24.70 -1.79
N VAL A 31 12.65 -25.18 -2.02
CA VAL A 31 12.37 -26.63 -2.16
C VAL A 31 12.94 -27.17 -3.48
N ALA A 32 12.82 -26.42 -4.57
CA ALA A 32 13.45 -26.77 -5.85
C ALA A 32 14.99 -26.84 -5.75
N GLY A 33 15.59 -26.02 -4.90
CA GLY A 33 17.03 -25.93 -4.72
C GLY A 33 17.76 -25.25 -5.88
N ALA A 34 19.03 -24.91 -5.67
CA ALA A 34 19.84 -24.24 -6.68
C ALA A 34 20.06 -25.15 -7.91
N GLY A 35 19.59 -24.70 -9.07
CA GLY A 35 19.68 -25.47 -10.33
C GLY A 35 18.66 -26.60 -10.47
N GLY A 36 17.71 -26.71 -9.54
CA GLY A 36 16.60 -27.67 -9.62
C GLY A 36 15.52 -27.25 -10.62
N VAL A 37 14.65 -28.19 -10.97
CA VAL A 37 13.48 -27.89 -11.79
C VAL A 37 12.48 -27.07 -10.96
N PRO A 38 12.01 -25.91 -11.45
CA PRO A 38 11.00 -25.11 -10.75
C PRO A 38 9.75 -25.95 -10.45
N LEU A 39 9.12 -25.70 -9.28
CA LEU A 39 7.87 -26.36 -8.94
C LEU A 39 6.72 -25.81 -9.79
N GLU A 40 5.81 -26.69 -10.18
CA GLU A 40 4.53 -26.27 -10.76
C GLU A 40 3.70 -25.56 -9.69
N THR A 41 3.26 -24.33 -9.96
CA THR A 41 2.46 -23.57 -9.00
C THR A 41 0.98 -23.86 -9.21
N TRP A 42 0.32 -24.36 -8.15
CA TRP A 42 -1.13 -24.50 -8.06
C TRP A 42 -1.64 -23.52 -7.01
N THR A 43 -2.57 -22.64 -7.38
CA THR A 43 -3.10 -21.61 -6.49
C THR A 43 -4.62 -21.69 -6.44
N GLU A 44 -5.18 -21.72 -5.23
CA GLU A 44 -6.61 -21.73 -5.00
C GLU A 44 -7.00 -20.91 -3.76
N GLU A 45 -8.19 -20.34 -3.78
CA GLU A 45 -8.75 -19.67 -2.62
C GLU A 45 -9.31 -20.67 -1.60
N GLY A 46 -9.14 -20.40 -0.30
CA GLY A 46 -9.64 -21.27 0.77
C GLY A 46 -11.16 -21.50 0.73
N ARG A 47 -11.93 -20.60 0.11
CA ARG A 47 -13.38 -20.78 -0.10
C ARG A 47 -13.72 -21.71 -1.28
N ALA A 48 -12.82 -21.88 -2.24
CA ALA A 48 -13.00 -22.65 -3.46
C ALA A 48 -12.34 -24.02 -3.42
N THR A 49 -11.56 -24.32 -2.36
CA THR A 49 -10.82 -25.57 -2.21
C THR A 49 -11.22 -26.34 -0.96
N SER A 50 -10.69 -27.55 -0.82
CA SER A 50 -10.89 -28.43 0.34
C SER A 50 -9.58 -29.08 0.77
N ALA A 51 -9.55 -29.61 1.99
CA ALA A 51 -8.42 -30.37 2.48
C ALA A 51 -8.07 -31.54 1.53
N ALA A 52 -9.06 -32.23 0.99
CA ALA A 52 -8.84 -33.34 0.03
C ALA A 52 -8.15 -32.85 -1.26
N ALA A 53 -8.61 -31.75 -1.85
CA ALA A 53 -8.02 -31.19 -3.07
C ALA A 53 -6.56 -30.75 -2.83
N ILE A 54 -6.28 -30.12 -1.68
CA ILE A 54 -4.90 -29.75 -1.29
C ILE A 54 -4.03 -31.02 -1.15
N SER A 55 -4.56 -32.07 -0.48
CA SER A 55 -3.86 -33.32 -0.30
C SER A 55 -3.47 -33.99 -1.61
N GLU A 56 -4.36 -34.01 -2.60
CA GLU A 56 -4.08 -34.55 -3.94
C GLU A 56 -2.89 -33.87 -4.62
N ARG A 57 -2.67 -32.57 -4.34
CA ARG A 57 -1.56 -31.78 -4.92
C ARG A 57 -0.23 -31.99 -4.22
N VAL A 58 -0.25 -32.17 -2.91
CA VAL A 58 0.99 -32.14 -2.10
C VAL A 58 1.42 -33.50 -1.56
N ALA A 59 0.53 -34.50 -1.49
CA ALA A 59 0.84 -35.80 -0.88
C ALA A 59 1.54 -36.78 -1.82
N THR A 60 1.54 -36.52 -3.14
CA THR A 60 2.20 -37.41 -4.13
C THR A 60 3.43 -36.70 -4.72
N GLY A 61 4.60 -37.31 -4.53
CA GLY A 61 5.84 -36.79 -5.12
C GLY A 61 5.91 -37.05 -6.63
N SER A 62 6.63 -36.19 -7.36
CA SER A 62 6.93 -36.38 -8.78
C SER A 62 7.99 -37.45 -8.97
N MET A 63 7.77 -38.38 -9.91
CA MET A 63 8.75 -39.42 -10.26
C MET A 63 9.80 -38.94 -11.24
N PHE A 64 9.59 -37.82 -11.94
CA PHE A 64 10.45 -37.31 -13.01
C PHE A 64 11.19 -36.01 -12.68
N GLY A 65 11.26 -35.67 -11.39
CA GLY A 65 11.75 -34.37 -10.95
C GLY A 65 10.68 -33.27 -11.07
N GLY A 66 10.95 -32.13 -10.50
CA GLY A 66 9.92 -31.12 -10.27
C GLY A 66 8.98 -31.55 -9.13
N GLY A 67 8.03 -30.72 -8.80
CA GLY A 67 7.02 -30.98 -7.77
C GLY A 67 5.98 -29.88 -7.85
N THR A 68 5.10 -29.81 -6.87
CA THR A 68 4.03 -28.80 -6.79
C THR A 68 4.27 -27.86 -5.63
N LEU A 69 4.20 -26.56 -5.91
CA LEU A 69 3.98 -25.52 -4.94
C LEU A 69 2.47 -25.26 -4.85
N ALA A 70 1.82 -25.79 -3.82
CA ALA A 70 0.41 -25.50 -3.56
C ALA A 70 0.31 -24.22 -2.72
N ILE A 71 -0.38 -23.21 -3.25
CA ILE A 71 -0.65 -21.94 -2.56
C ILE A 71 -2.15 -21.86 -2.26
N VAL A 72 -2.50 -21.80 -0.98
CA VAL A 72 -3.86 -21.60 -0.51
C VAL A 72 -4.02 -20.15 -0.06
N LEU A 73 -4.77 -19.37 -0.85
CA LEU A 73 -5.09 -17.97 -0.53
C LEU A 73 -6.25 -17.91 0.44
N GLU A 74 -6.22 -16.97 1.38
CA GLU A 74 -7.29 -16.73 2.35
C GLU A 74 -7.77 -18.03 3.05
N PRO A 75 -6.93 -18.73 3.83
CA PRO A 75 -7.27 -20.03 4.41
C PRO A 75 -8.38 -19.97 5.46
N ALA A 76 -8.83 -18.79 5.91
CA ALA A 76 -9.82 -18.60 6.97
C ALA A 76 -11.13 -19.41 6.78
N PRO A 77 -11.73 -19.58 5.60
CA PRO A 77 -12.90 -20.43 5.40
C PRO A 77 -12.67 -21.90 5.79
N LEU A 78 -11.48 -22.44 5.52
CA LEU A 78 -11.12 -23.82 5.88
C LEU A 78 -10.93 -24.01 7.39
N LEU A 79 -10.71 -22.94 8.13
CA LEU A 79 -10.43 -22.95 9.57
C LEU A 79 -11.69 -22.85 10.44
N ARG A 80 -12.86 -22.51 9.87
CA ARG A 80 -14.11 -22.27 10.61
C ARG A 80 -14.68 -23.54 11.23
N ALA A 81 -14.83 -24.58 10.43
CA ALA A 81 -15.39 -25.85 10.89
C ALA A 81 -14.27 -26.74 11.45
N LYS A 82 -14.50 -27.33 12.63
CA LYS A 82 -13.52 -28.20 13.30
C LYS A 82 -13.07 -29.36 12.38
N ALA A 83 -14.01 -30.03 11.72
CA ALA A 83 -13.70 -31.17 10.85
C ALA A 83 -12.78 -30.76 9.66
N ASN A 84 -13.04 -29.61 9.02
CA ASN A 84 -12.22 -29.10 7.93
C ASN A 84 -10.81 -28.72 8.43
N ARG A 85 -10.75 -28.07 9.58
CA ARG A 85 -9.49 -27.67 10.20
C ARG A 85 -8.64 -28.87 10.58
N ASP A 86 -9.23 -29.88 11.21
CA ASP A 86 -8.53 -31.11 11.60
C ASP A 86 -8.02 -31.87 10.35
N ALA A 87 -8.81 -31.93 9.27
CA ALA A 87 -8.41 -32.50 8.00
C ALA A 87 -7.26 -31.69 7.36
N LEU A 88 -7.31 -30.35 7.39
CA LEU A 88 -6.25 -29.49 6.88
C LEU A 88 -4.94 -29.70 7.66
N PHE A 89 -5.00 -29.80 8.98
CA PHE A 89 -3.80 -29.99 9.80
C PHE A 89 -3.17 -31.37 9.60
N ALA A 90 -3.97 -32.40 9.30
CA ALA A 90 -3.44 -33.70 8.95
C ALA A 90 -2.58 -33.66 7.65
N ILE A 91 -2.96 -32.82 6.67
CA ILE A 91 -2.22 -32.69 5.39
C ILE A 91 -0.87 -32.00 5.60
N ILE A 92 -0.76 -31.09 6.57
CA ILE A 92 0.51 -30.39 6.88
C ILE A 92 1.65 -31.41 7.12
N GLY A 93 1.35 -32.56 7.73
CA GLY A 93 2.32 -33.64 7.95
C GLY A 93 2.53 -34.58 6.77
N LEU A 94 1.78 -34.42 5.67
CA LEU A 94 1.77 -35.35 4.51
C LEU A 94 2.39 -34.76 3.24
N VAL A 95 3.00 -33.57 3.30
CA VAL A 95 3.65 -32.94 2.14
C VAL A 95 4.82 -33.82 1.69
N ALA A 96 4.72 -34.36 0.48
CA ALA A 96 5.74 -35.27 -0.08
C ALA A 96 7.04 -34.50 -0.39
N PRO A 97 8.20 -35.19 -0.32
CA PRO A 97 9.47 -34.60 -0.74
C PRO A 97 9.39 -34.04 -2.16
N GLY A 98 9.93 -32.85 -2.39
CA GLY A 98 9.86 -32.14 -3.65
C GLY A 98 8.63 -31.28 -3.84
N ASN A 99 7.60 -31.41 -2.99
CA ASN A 99 6.45 -30.49 -2.99
C ASN A 99 6.56 -29.44 -1.87
N ALA A 100 5.81 -28.37 -2.02
CA ALA A 100 5.67 -27.31 -1.02
C ALA A 100 4.22 -26.93 -0.80
N LEU A 101 3.86 -26.51 0.42
CA LEU A 101 2.54 -26.00 0.77
C LEU A 101 2.67 -24.63 1.43
N ALA A 102 2.05 -23.63 0.84
CA ALA A 102 2.02 -22.28 1.35
C ALA A 102 0.59 -21.82 1.64
N PHE A 103 0.34 -21.29 2.83
CA PHE A 103 -0.87 -20.53 3.14
C PHE A 103 -0.54 -19.05 3.07
N VAL A 104 -1.31 -18.31 2.28
CA VAL A 104 -1.17 -16.86 2.08
C VAL A 104 -2.46 -16.21 2.58
N ASP A 105 -2.35 -15.41 3.62
CA ASP A 105 -3.51 -14.86 4.35
C ASP A 105 -3.41 -13.32 4.42
N PRO A 106 -3.97 -12.60 3.42
CA PRO A 106 -4.10 -11.17 3.48
C PRO A 106 -5.01 -10.76 4.65
N LEU A 107 -4.55 -9.81 5.44
CA LEU A 107 -5.26 -9.28 6.60
C LEU A 107 -5.62 -7.82 6.39
N GLU A 108 -6.76 -7.38 6.92
CA GLU A 108 -7.16 -5.98 6.91
C GLU A 108 -6.24 -5.11 7.80
N ASP A 109 -5.81 -5.67 8.94
CA ASP A 109 -4.96 -4.99 9.92
C ASP A 109 -3.77 -5.87 10.31
N THR A 110 -2.64 -5.25 10.67
CA THR A 110 -1.50 -5.98 11.25
C THR A 110 -1.86 -6.51 12.64
N PRO A 111 -1.66 -7.81 12.92
CA PRO A 111 -1.88 -8.36 14.23
C PRO A 111 -0.99 -7.70 15.30
N THR A 112 -1.56 -7.44 16.45
CA THR A 112 -0.88 -6.85 17.61
C THR A 112 -1.28 -7.58 18.88
N ASP A 113 -0.62 -7.32 20.01
CA ASP A 113 -1.00 -7.88 21.31
C ASP A 113 -2.44 -7.53 21.71
N ARG A 114 -2.97 -6.41 21.22
CA ARG A 114 -4.36 -5.97 21.47
C ARG A 114 -5.37 -6.48 20.46
N ARG A 115 -4.91 -6.90 19.27
CA ARG A 115 -5.69 -7.50 18.18
C ARG A 115 -4.91 -8.70 17.64
N PRO A 116 -4.88 -9.83 18.38
CA PRO A 116 -4.19 -11.03 17.94
C PRO A 116 -4.92 -11.65 16.73
N LEU A 117 -4.26 -12.62 16.10
CA LEU A 117 -4.92 -13.50 15.15
C LEU A 117 -6.14 -14.17 15.80
N ASP A 118 -7.19 -14.41 15.03
CA ASP A 118 -8.30 -15.23 15.50
C ASP A 118 -7.86 -16.68 15.82
N ALA A 119 -8.68 -17.42 16.58
CA ALA A 119 -8.33 -18.74 17.06
C ALA A 119 -8.02 -19.74 15.93
N GLY A 120 -8.68 -19.63 14.78
CA GLY A 120 -8.43 -20.50 13.63
C GLY A 120 -7.06 -20.22 13.00
N ARG A 121 -6.74 -18.97 12.74
CA ARG A 121 -5.45 -18.53 12.21
C ARG A 121 -4.30 -18.83 13.16
N GLN A 122 -4.52 -18.61 14.46
CA GLN A 122 -3.54 -18.95 15.48
C GLN A 122 -3.25 -20.46 15.51
N ALA A 123 -4.29 -21.29 15.43
CA ALA A 123 -4.13 -22.75 15.38
C ALA A 123 -3.38 -23.20 14.09
N LEU A 124 -3.65 -22.57 12.93
CA LEU A 124 -2.89 -22.84 11.70
C LEU A 124 -1.41 -22.48 11.87
N ARG A 125 -1.13 -21.32 12.46
CA ARG A 125 0.24 -20.88 12.75
C ARG A 125 0.99 -21.90 13.61
N GLU A 126 0.35 -22.37 14.67
CA GLU A 126 0.92 -23.37 15.58
C GLU A 126 1.14 -24.73 14.90
N ALA A 127 0.17 -25.18 14.09
CA ALA A 127 0.28 -26.42 13.33
C ALA A 127 1.45 -26.38 12.32
N VAL A 128 1.63 -25.28 11.58
CA VAL A 128 2.74 -25.11 10.64
C VAL A 128 4.08 -25.14 11.37
N ILE A 129 4.20 -24.42 12.50
CA ILE A 129 5.43 -24.39 13.30
C ILE A 129 5.72 -25.78 13.90
N ALA A 130 4.71 -26.46 14.42
CA ALA A 130 4.86 -27.82 15.01
C ALA A 130 5.33 -28.85 13.97
N ALA A 131 4.96 -28.68 12.72
CA ALA A 131 5.42 -29.51 11.60
C ALA A 131 6.84 -29.15 11.10
N GLY A 132 7.52 -28.18 11.72
CA GLY A 132 8.85 -27.70 11.29
C GLY A 132 8.82 -26.72 10.12
N GLY A 133 7.65 -26.21 9.76
CA GLY A 133 7.46 -25.15 8.76
C GLY A 133 7.75 -23.75 9.30
N GLU A 134 7.59 -22.75 8.45
CA GLU A 134 7.72 -21.34 8.84
C GLU A 134 6.36 -20.64 8.89
N ALA A 135 6.10 -19.88 9.94
CA ALA A 135 4.95 -18.98 10.02
C ALA A 135 5.46 -17.56 10.24
N ARG A 136 5.18 -16.67 9.28
CA ARG A 136 5.80 -15.34 9.24
C ARG A 136 4.78 -14.26 8.99
N LEU A 137 4.74 -13.28 9.92
CA LEU A 137 4.08 -12.01 9.70
C LEU A 137 4.92 -11.18 8.71
N ILE A 138 4.32 -10.79 7.61
CA ILE A 138 4.91 -9.87 6.63
C ILE A 138 4.42 -8.46 6.97
N PRO A 139 5.30 -7.56 7.42
CA PRO A 139 4.89 -6.22 7.77
C PRO A 139 4.47 -5.43 6.53
N ALA A 140 3.50 -4.53 6.71
CA ALA A 140 3.12 -3.60 5.65
C ALA A 140 4.32 -2.76 5.21
N LEU A 141 4.39 -2.47 3.92
CA LEU A 141 5.31 -1.46 3.42
C LEU A 141 4.88 -0.09 3.91
N THR A 142 5.84 0.62 4.46
CA THR A 142 5.72 2.00 4.92
C THR A 142 6.77 2.84 4.22
N GLN A 143 6.66 4.14 4.32
CA GLN A 143 7.70 5.05 3.80
C GLN A 143 9.10 4.69 4.33
N GLY A 144 9.19 4.26 5.60
CA GLY A 144 10.46 3.96 6.27
C GLY A 144 11.16 2.69 5.76
N ASN A 145 10.42 1.73 5.20
CA ASN A 145 10.99 0.45 4.74
C ASN A 145 10.89 0.23 3.21
N LEU A 146 10.14 1.08 2.49
CA LEU A 146 9.92 0.93 1.05
C LEU A 146 11.22 1.09 0.24
N THR A 147 12.05 2.08 0.56
CA THR A 147 13.34 2.26 -0.12
C THR A 147 14.22 1.03 -0.01
N ARG A 148 14.27 0.41 1.19
CA ARG A 148 15.01 -0.83 1.39
C ARG A 148 14.40 -1.99 0.61
N PHE A 149 13.09 -2.12 0.60
CA PHE A 149 12.40 -3.13 -0.23
C PHE A 149 12.76 -2.98 -1.72
N ILE A 150 12.79 -1.76 -2.25
CA ILE A 150 13.20 -1.46 -3.63
C ILE A 150 14.65 -1.92 -3.89
N GLN A 151 15.57 -1.63 -2.97
CA GLN A 151 16.98 -2.04 -3.08
C GLN A 151 17.13 -3.57 -3.07
N ASP A 152 16.46 -4.23 -2.13
CA ASP A 152 16.50 -5.69 -2.00
C ASP A 152 15.88 -6.37 -3.23
N ARG A 153 14.77 -5.87 -3.76
CA ARG A 153 14.13 -6.39 -4.98
C ARG A 153 14.98 -6.15 -6.22
N ALA A 154 15.55 -4.96 -6.39
CA ALA A 154 16.46 -4.67 -7.51
C ALA A 154 17.65 -5.63 -7.52
N THR A 155 18.25 -5.87 -6.35
CA THR A 155 19.35 -6.85 -6.20
C THR A 155 18.89 -8.25 -6.59
N ALA A 156 17.70 -8.69 -6.18
CA ALA A 156 17.16 -10.00 -6.48
C ALA A 156 16.94 -10.24 -7.99
N ILE A 157 16.60 -9.18 -8.76
CA ILE A 157 16.42 -9.26 -10.22
C ILE A 157 17.68 -8.89 -11.01
N GLY A 158 18.82 -8.68 -10.33
CA GLY A 158 20.09 -8.32 -10.97
C GLY A 158 20.18 -6.88 -11.49
N LEU A 159 19.24 -5.99 -11.11
CA LEU A 159 19.24 -4.58 -11.50
C LEU A 159 20.14 -3.77 -10.56
N ARG A 160 21.15 -3.09 -11.13
CA ARG A 160 22.00 -2.19 -10.36
C ARG A 160 21.36 -0.81 -10.24
N LEU A 161 21.22 -0.33 -8.99
CA LEU A 161 20.69 1.00 -8.71
C LEU A 161 21.81 1.99 -8.44
N GLY A 162 21.78 3.13 -9.13
CA GLY A 162 22.65 4.26 -8.91
C GLY A 162 22.22 5.07 -7.68
N LYS A 163 23.09 5.99 -7.28
CA LYS A 163 22.85 6.86 -6.14
C LYS A 163 21.54 7.65 -6.31
N GLY A 164 20.66 7.54 -5.31
CA GLY A 164 19.38 8.27 -5.29
C GLY A 164 18.26 7.64 -6.12
N ALA A 165 18.51 6.55 -6.87
CA ALA A 165 17.48 5.94 -7.72
C ALA A 165 16.37 5.26 -6.91
N ALA A 166 16.71 4.57 -5.81
CA ALA A 166 15.73 3.94 -4.92
C ALA A 166 14.85 4.97 -4.21
N GLU A 167 15.44 6.07 -3.75
CA GLU A 167 14.75 7.19 -3.12
C GLU A 167 13.80 7.89 -4.10
N GLU A 168 14.27 8.13 -5.33
CA GLU A 168 13.44 8.74 -6.38
C GLU A 168 12.27 7.83 -6.76
N LEU A 169 12.49 6.51 -6.88
CA LEU A 169 11.41 5.56 -7.13
C LEU A 169 10.43 5.53 -5.96
N THR A 170 10.91 5.48 -4.71
CA THR A 170 10.08 5.55 -3.51
C THR A 170 9.14 6.76 -3.54
N LYS A 171 9.70 7.94 -3.89
CA LYS A 171 8.93 9.18 -4.00
C LYS A 171 7.85 9.07 -5.07
N ARG A 172 8.19 8.60 -6.27
CA ARG A 172 7.31 8.57 -7.44
C ARG A 172 6.14 7.61 -7.31
N ILE A 173 6.35 6.44 -6.70
CA ILE A 173 5.27 5.45 -6.50
C ILE A 173 4.34 5.77 -5.32
N GLY A 174 4.50 6.92 -4.68
CA GLY A 174 3.65 7.38 -3.58
C GLY A 174 4.18 7.04 -2.18
N GLY A 175 5.42 6.54 -2.07
CA GLY A 175 6.05 6.22 -0.78
C GLY A 175 6.27 7.43 0.13
N ASN A 176 6.29 8.64 -0.41
CA ASN A 176 6.37 9.89 0.34
C ASN A 176 5.02 10.59 0.50
N SER A 177 3.92 9.90 0.18
CA SER A 177 2.60 10.49 0.33
C SER A 177 2.32 10.83 1.78
N ARG A 178 2.14 12.11 2.06
CA ARG A 178 1.61 12.61 3.34
C ARG A 178 0.11 12.41 3.43
N ASP A 179 -0.47 11.84 2.39
CA ASP A 179 -1.89 11.58 2.30
C ASP A 179 -2.26 10.34 3.13
N ARG A 180 -3.22 10.51 4.02
CA ARG A 180 -3.68 9.51 4.98
C ARG A 180 -4.40 8.32 4.33
N ASP A 181 -5.04 8.56 3.18
CA ASP A 181 -5.71 7.55 2.38
C ASP A 181 -4.88 7.19 1.14
N ALA A 182 -3.59 7.57 1.11
CA ALA A 182 -2.72 6.97 0.13
C ALA A 182 -2.83 5.47 0.34
N ASP A 183 -3.39 4.82 -0.66
CA ASP A 183 -3.49 3.37 -0.67
C ASP A 183 -2.08 2.80 -0.62
N LEU A 184 -1.65 2.48 0.60
CA LEU A 184 -0.37 1.82 0.84
C LEU A 184 -0.45 0.34 0.48
N SER A 185 -1.69 -0.19 0.27
CA SER A 185 -1.88 -1.49 -0.34
C SER A 185 -1.31 -1.44 -1.77
N GLY A 186 -0.66 -2.51 -2.18
CA GLY A 186 -0.06 -2.58 -3.51
C GLY A 186 1.21 -1.74 -3.73
N LEU A 187 1.79 -1.07 -2.72
CA LEU A 187 3.12 -0.43 -2.88
C LEU A 187 4.18 -1.42 -3.32
N GLY A 188 4.17 -2.64 -2.77
CA GLY A 188 5.06 -3.72 -3.16
C GLY A 188 4.90 -4.10 -4.62
N GLN A 189 3.66 -4.28 -5.08
CA GLN A 189 3.35 -4.58 -6.47
C GLN A 189 3.77 -3.45 -7.41
N ARG A 190 3.49 -2.20 -7.06
CA ARG A 190 3.90 -1.03 -7.86
C ARG A 190 5.42 -0.93 -7.96
N ALA A 191 6.12 -1.03 -6.83
CA ALA A 191 7.57 -1.00 -6.82
C ALA A 191 8.18 -2.12 -7.68
N ALA A 192 7.66 -3.34 -7.56
CA ALA A 192 8.15 -4.47 -8.34
C ALA A 192 7.89 -4.27 -9.84
N SER A 193 6.68 -3.85 -10.24
CA SER A 193 6.34 -3.60 -11.64
C SER A 193 7.21 -2.51 -12.27
N GLU A 194 7.51 -1.43 -11.53
CA GLU A 194 8.38 -0.38 -12.03
C GLU A 194 9.85 -0.82 -12.12
N LEU A 195 10.32 -1.65 -11.19
CA LEU A 195 11.66 -2.24 -11.26
C LEU A 195 11.79 -3.26 -12.41
N ASP A 196 10.79 -4.10 -12.63
CA ASP A 196 10.78 -5.06 -13.74
C ASP A 196 10.79 -4.31 -15.10
N LYS A 197 10.01 -3.23 -15.24
CA LYS A 197 10.04 -2.34 -16.40
C LYS A 197 11.42 -1.68 -16.57
N ALA A 198 12.02 -1.19 -15.48
CA ALA A 198 13.32 -0.55 -15.50
C ALA A 198 14.46 -1.55 -15.86
N ALA A 199 14.34 -2.81 -15.42
CA ALA A 199 15.29 -3.86 -15.78
C ALA A 199 15.30 -4.15 -17.29
N LEU A 200 14.16 -4.09 -17.95
CA LEU A 200 14.06 -4.21 -19.42
C LEU A 200 14.69 -3.01 -20.15
N TYR A 201 14.62 -1.82 -19.55
CA TYR A 201 15.22 -0.61 -20.12
C TYR A 201 16.74 -0.56 -19.94
N LYS A 202 17.26 -1.06 -18.81
CA LYS A 202 18.68 -1.01 -18.43
C LYS A 202 19.26 -2.41 -18.27
N LEU A 203 19.46 -3.14 -19.39
CA LEU A 203 19.93 -4.52 -19.36
C LEU A 203 21.32 -4.69 -18.73
N ASP A 204 22.27 -3.78 -19.03
CA ASP A 204 23.68 -3.89 -18.59
C ASP A 204 24.21 -2.64 -17.87
N ALA A 205 23.37 -1.62 -17.68
CA ALA A 205 23.77 -0.35 -17.08
C ALA A 205 23.12 -0.13 -15.71
N GLU A 206 23.68 0.81 -14.95
CA GLU A 206 23.10 1.25 -13.69
C GLU A 206 21.87 2.15 -13.93
N LEU A 207 20.78 1.89 -13.21
CA LEU A 207 19.58 2.72 -13.24
C LEU A 207 19.80 3.98 -12.40
N THR A 208 19.86 5.13 -13.04
CA THR A 208 20.06 6.41 -12.35
C THR A 208 18.74 7.03 -11.87
N ALA A 209 18.81 8.03 -10.99
CA ALA A 209 17.64 8.79 -10.57
C ALA A 209 16.96 9.54 -11.74
N ASP A 210 17.74 9.97 -12.76
CA ASP A 210 17.20 10.61 -13.97
C ASP A 210 16.43 9.60 -14.84
N ASP A 211 16.95 8.37 -14.96
CA ASP A 211 16.21 7.31 -15.65
C ASP A 211 14.87 7.03 -14.96
N VAL A 212 14.86 6.97 -13.62
CA VAL A 212 13.62 6.80 -12.86
C VAL A 212 12.65 7.93 -13.13
N ARG A 213 13.12 9.20 -13.20
CA ARG A 213 12.27 10.34 -13.56
C ARG A 213 11.68 10.24 -14.96
N ALA A 214 12.43 9.70 -15.89
CA ALA A 214 11.97 9.53 -17.26
C ALA A 214 10.99 8.36 -17.44
N LEU A 215 11.18 7.27 -16.69
CA LEU A 215 10.43 6.01 -16.86
C LEU A 215 9.17 5.90 -16.00
N VAL A 216 9.20 6.51 -14.81
CA VAL A 216 8.16 6.33 -13.77
C VAL A 216 7.40 7.63 -13.58
N ALA A 217 6.11 7.63 -13.89
CA ALA A 217 5.24 8.75 -13.56
C ALA A 217 5.08 8.90 -12.04
N GLU A 218 5.01 10.12 -11.53
CA GLU A 218 4.65 10.35 -10.13
C GLU A 218 3.18 9.99 -9.91
N VAL A 219 2.89 9.16 -8.89
CA VAL A 219 1.51 8.79 -8.52
C VAL A 219 0.73 10.02 -8.04
N ILE A 220 1.41 10.97 -7.39
CA ILE A 220 0.86 12.28 -7.04
C ILE A 220 1.96 13.31 -7.29
N PRO A 221 1.77 14.22 -8.25
CA PRO A 221 2.75 15.25 -8.53
C PRO A 221 3.08 16.10 -7.30
N ALA A 222 4.35 16.41 -7.10
CA ALA A 222 4.81 17.26 -6.01
C ALA A 222 4.12 18.63 -6.02
N SER A 223 3.65 19.08 -7.18
CA SER A 223 2.89 20.33 -7.37
C SER A 223 1.57 20.35 -6.62
N VAL A 224 0.83 19.22 -6.57
CA VAL A 224 -0.45 19.13 -5.85
C VAL A 224 -0.25 19.22 -4.33
N PHE A 225 0.78 18.58 -3.79
CA PHE A 225 1.11 18.73 -2.37
C PHE A 225 1.54 20.15 -2.02
N ALA A 226 2.36 20.75 -2.87
CA ALA A 226 2.78 22.14 -2.69
C ALA A 226 1.59 23.11 -2.73
N LEU A 227 0.62 22.85 -3.62
CA LEU A 227 -0.64 23.60 -3.66
C LEU A 227 -1.41 23.47 -2.34
N ILE A 228 -1.62 22.24 -1.86
CA ILE A 228 -2.37 21.95 -0.63
C ILE A 228 -1.71 22.64 0.58
N ASP A 229 -0.38 22.52 0.71
CA ASP A 229 0.36 23.12 1.82
C ASP A 229 0.35 24.66 1.74
N ALA A 230 0.56 25.25 0.56
CA ALA A 230 0.52 26.69 0.34
C ALA A 230 -0.90 27.26 0.61
N MET A 231 -1.94 26.57 0.16
CA MET A 231 -3.35 26.91 0.45
C MET A 231 -3.61 26.86 1.95
N ALA A 232 -3.26 25.77 2.62
CA ALA A 232 -3.50 25.60 4.05
C ALA A 232 -2.75 26.62 4.91
N MET A 233 -1.57 27.05 4.46
CA MET A 233 -0.77 28.11 5.09
C MET A 233 -1.15 29.54 4.63
N ARG A 234 -2.15 29.70 3.75
CA ARG A 234 -2.58 30.98 3.17
C ARG A 234 -1.44 31.74 2.48
N GLN A 235 -0.66 31.02 1.70
CA GLN A 235 0.48 31.60 0.98
C GLN A 235 0.12 31.96 -0.46
N PRO A 236 0.50 33.14 -0.96
CA PRO A 236 0.28 33.52 -2.37
C PRO A 236 0.88 32.55 -3.39
N ALA A 237 1.94 31.83 -3.02
CA ALA A 237 2.54 30.76 -3.85
C ALA A 237 1.53 29.65 -4.26
N ALA A 238 0.35 29.57 -3.60
CA ALA A 238 -0.72 28.66 -3.99
C ALA A 238 -1.16 28.85 -5.46
N PHE A 239 -1.09 30.06 -6.01
CA PHE A 239 -1.41 30.32 -7.43
C PHE A 239 -0.42 29.64 -8.37
N ASP A 240 0.88 29.79 -8.12
CA ASP A 240 1.91 29.17 -8.96
C ASP A 240 1.86 27.63 -8.88
N HIS A 241 1.50 27.10 -7.69
CA HIS A 241 1.32 25.67 -7.50
C HIS A 241 0.03 25.15 -8.12
N LEU A 242 -1.05 25.97 -8.17
CA LEU A 242 -2.29 25.62 -8.84
C LEU A 242 -2.08 25.39 -10.33
N GLU A 243 -1.42 26.33 -11.02
CA GLU A 243 -1.13 26.22 -12.44
C GLU A 243 -0.40 24.90 -12.76
N ARG A 244 0.66 24.61 -12.00
CA ARG A 244 1.43 23.36 -12.17
C ARG A 244 0.61 22.11 -11.81
N ALA A 245 -0.28 22.19 -10.82
CA ALA A 245 -1.10 21.07 -10.41
C ALA A 245 -2.14 20.73 -11.49
N ILE A 246 -2.80 21.71 -12.08
CA ILE A 246 -3.79 21.53 -13.15
C ILE A 246 -3.15 21.04 -14.44
N ASP A 247 -1.89 21.44 -14.73
CA ASP A 247 -1.16 20.94 -15.89
C ASP A 247 -0.74 19.46 -15.77
N THR A 248 -0.72 18.92 -14.55
CA THR A 248 -0.23 17.56 -14.27
C THR A 248 -1.31 16.60 -13.81
N GLU A 249 -2.43 17.11 -13.26
CA GLU A 249 -3.53 16.32 -12.71
C GLU A 249 -4.88 16.80 -13.21
N PRO A 250 -5.84 15.89 -13.42
CA PRO A 250 -7.21 16.27 -13.74
C PRO A 250 -7.81 17.18 -12.66
N GLU A 251 -8.48 18.24 -13.07
CA GLU A 251 -9.10 19.24 -12.19
C GLU A 251 -9.99 18.63 -11.07
N PRO A 252 -10.81 17.58 -11.33
CA PRO A 252 -11.58 16.93 -10.27
C PRO A 252 -10.70 16.32 -9.17
N VAL A 253 -9.52 15.83 -9.51
CA VAL A 253 -8.57 15.25 -8.53
C VAL A 253 -8.01 16.35 -7.63
N VAL A 254 -7.61 17.49 -8.23
CA VAL A 254 -7.13 18.66 -7.47
C VAL A 254 -8.23 19.15 -6.53
N LEU A 255 -9.48 19.25 -6.99
CA LEU A 255 -10.62 19.66 -6.20
C LEU A 255 -10.86 18.77 -4.98
N VAL A 256 -10.91 17.45 -5.19
CA VAL A 256 -11.12 16.47 -4.10
C VAL A 256 -10.04 16.60 -3.03
N ARG A 257 -8.80 16.88 -3.42
CA ARG A 257 -7.69 17.01 -2.47
C ARG A 257 -7.74 18.31 -1.68
N LEU A 258 -8.11 19.43 -2.31
CA LEU A 258 -8.34 20.70 -1.61
C LEU A 258 -9.50 20.55 -0.60
N HIS A 259 -10.62 20.00 -1.05
CA HIS A 259 -11.80 19.74 -0.22
C HIS A 259 -11.45 18.88 1.00
N ARG A 260 -10.66 17.83 0.80
CA ARG A 260 -10.22 16.96 1.89
C ARG A 260 -9.38 17.73 2.91
N ARG A 261 -8.38 18.52 2.47
CA ARG A 261 -7.54 19.30 3.39
C ARG A 261 -8.36 20.30 4.20
N ILE A 262 -9.31 21.01 3.60
CA ILE A 262 -10.17 21.93 4.32
C ILE A 262 -10.99 21.19 5.40
N ARG A 263 -11.54 20.01 5.10
CA ARG A 263 -12.25 19.19 6.09
C ARG A 263 -11.34 18.71 7.22
N GLU A 264 -10.11 18.31 6.91
CA GLU A 264 -9.13 17.91 7.93
C GLU A 264 -8.81 19.09 8.87
N LEU A 265 -8.64 20.29 8.33
CA LEU A 265 -8.41 21.50 9.13
C LEU A 265 -9.60 21.84 10.01
N LEU A 266 -10.82 21.73 9.49
CA LEU A 266 -12.05 21.98 10.26
C LEU A 266 -12.20 20.98 11.41
N GLU A 267 -12.11 19.68 11.12
CA GLU A 267 -12.19 18.63 12.15
C GLU A 267 -11.09 18.79 13.21
N PHE A 268 -9.86 19.11 12.79
CA PHE A 268 -8.75 19.32 13.70
C PHE A 268 -9.01 20.53 14.60
N GLY A 269 -9.43 21.66 14.02
CA GLY A 269 -9.75 22.90 14.74
C GLY A 269 -10.84 22.71 15.76
N ASP A 270 -11.95 22.05 15.41
CA ASP A 270 -13.08 21.75 16.29
C ASP A 270 -12.68 20.92 17.49
N ARG A 271 -11.91 19.85 17.28
CA ARG A 271 -11.41 19.00 18.37
C ARG A 271 -10.48 19.75 19.31
N ARG A 272 -9.66 20.63 18.76
CA ARG A 272 -8.75 21.49 19.55
C ARG A 272 -9.55 22.53 20.36
N ALA A 273 -10.59 23.12 19.77
CA ALA A 273 -11.48 24.05 20.46
C ALA A 273 -12.23 23.38 21.62
N GLN A 274 -12.53 22.08 21.52
CA GLN A 274 -13.12 21.26 22.57
C GLN A 274 -12.10 20.83 23.66
N GLY A 275 -10.86 21.30 23.58
CA GLY A 275 -9.80 21.02 24.58
C GLY A 275 -9.04 19.71 24.38
N ALA A 276 -9.24 19.00 23.26
CA ALA A 276 -8.46 17.80 22.98
C ALA A 276 -6.97 18.13 22.79
N THR A 277 -6.05 17.28 23.28
CA THR A 277 -4.61 17.41 23.01
C THR A 277 -4.29 17.05 21.55
N ILE A 278 -3.12 17.49 21.05
CA ILE A 278 -2.66 17.12 19.70
C ILE A 278 -2.61 15.59 19.54
N GLN A 279 -2.10 14.86 20.54
CA GLN A 279 -2.03 13.41 20.51
C GLN A 279 -3.43 12.75 20.52
N ALA A 280 -4.35 13.28 21.33
CA ALA A 280 -5.74 12.78 21.36
C ALA A 280 -6.44 13.02 20.01
N THR A 281 -6.24 14.21 19.41
CA THR A 281 -6.76 14.56 18.09
C THR A 281 -6.15 13.69 17.02
N ALA A 282 -4.82 13.47 17.02
CA ALA A 282 -4.13 12.58 16.10
C ALA A 282 -4.70 11.16 16.12
N ARG A 283 -4.93 10.60 17.32
CA ARG A 283 -5.53 9.27 17.49
C ARG A 283 -6.97 9.20 16.99
N ALA A 284 -7.79 10.21 17.32
CA ALA A 284 -9.19 10.26 16.91
C ALA A 284 -9.33 10.39 15.39
N MET A 285 -8.49 11.21 14.78
CA MET A 285 -8.41 11.38 13.34
C MET A 285 -7.61 10.25 12.67
N LYS A 286 -7.01 9.31 13.43
CA LYS A 286 -6.12 8.22 12.99
C LYS A 286 -4.95 8.73 12.10
N VAL A 287 -4.36 9.89 12.38
CA VAL A 287 -3.18 10.44 11.71
C VAL A 287 -1.92 10.26 12.56
N HIS A 288 -0.77 10.20 11.88
CA HIS A 288 0.51 10.21 12.58
C HIS A 288 0.75 11.56 13.28
N GLU A 289 1.45 11.56 14.43
CA GLU A 289 1.71 12.78 15.22
C GLU A 289 2.38 13.91 14.42
N PHE A 290 3.24 13.56 13.47
CA PHE A 290 3.85 14.53 12.55
C PHE A 290 2.82 15.24 11.67
N VAL A 291 1.83 14.51 11.15
CA VAL A 291 0.74 15.09 10.35
C VAL A 291 -0.15 15.99 11.22
N ALA A 292 -0.43 15.55 12.45
CA ALA A 292 -1.18 16.36 13.43
C ALA A 292 -0.46 17.68 13.77
N GLY A 293 0.87 17.68 13.85
CA GLY A 293 1.67 18.88 14.05
C GLY A 293 1.57 19.88 12.88
N ASN A 294 1.51 19.36 11.64
CA ASN A 294 1.27 20.20 10.47
C ASN A 294 -0.16 20.77 10.46
N LEU A 295 -1.16 19.94 10.77
CA LEU A 295 -2.56 20.38 10.87
C LEU A 295 -2.74 21.43 11.98
N GLU A 296 -2.06 21.29 13.12
CA GLU A 296 -2.05 22.32 14.18
C GLU A 296 -1.53 23.65 13.66
N THR A 297 -0.43 23.65 12.94
CA THR A 297 0.18 24.86 12.39
C THR A 297 -0.71 25.52 11.32
N GLN A 298 -1.32 24.69 10.46
CA GLN A 298 -2.19 25.15 9.37
C GLN A 298 -3.55 25.62 9.89
N SER A 299 -4.18 24.88 10.82
CA SER A 299 -5.50 25.25 11.36
C SER A 299 -5.50 26.59 12.09
N ARG A 300 -4.37 27.00 12.67
CA ARG A 300 -4.22 28.34 13.30
C ARG A 300 -4.32 29.50 12.31
N LYS A 301 -4.22 29.23 11.00
CA LYS A 301 -4.35 30.24 9.95
C LYS A 301 -5.80 30.50 9.54
N TRP A 302 -6.73 29.69 10.06
CA TRP A 302 -8.11 29.68 9.66
C TRP A 302 -9.04 29.75 10.87
N THR A 303 -10.18 30.40 10.70
CA THR A 303 -11.31 30.28 11.64
C THR A 303 -12.29 29.20 11.14
N GLY A 304 -13.11 28.63 12.02
CA GLY A 304 -14.15 27.67 11.64
C GLY A 304 -15.07 28.20 10.53
N PRO A 305 -15.67 29.41 10.69
CA PRO A 305 -16.53 30.01 9.65
C PRO A 305 -15.82 30.21 8.29
N GLU A 306 -14.51 30.54 8.28
CA GLU A 306 -13.75 30.65 7.03
C GLU A 306 -13.57 29.29 6.33
N LEU A 307 -13.28 28.23 7.08
CA LEU A 307 -13.17 26.87 6.54
C LEU A 307 -14.51 26.38 6.00
N GLU A 308 -15.61 26.66 6.69
CA GLU A 308 -16.97 26.34 6.22
C GLU A 308 -17.28 27.07 4.92
N ALA A 309 -17.02 28.38 4.85
CA ALA A 309 -17.23 29.18 3.64
C ALA A 309 -16.35 28.68 2.48
N ALA A 310 -15.08 28.31 2.77
CA ALA A 310 -14.17 27.73 1.77
C ALA A 310 -14.70 26.38 1.24
N LEU A 311 -15.29 25.54 2.08
CA LEU A 311 -15.94 24.30 1.65
C LEU A 311 -17.13 24.55 0.72
N VAL A 312 -17.98 25.52 1.04
CA VAL A 312 -19.10 25.92 0.18
C VAL A 312 -18.60 26.41 -1.17
N GLY A 313 -17.57 27.24 -1.19
CA GLY A 313 -16.95 27.72 -2.44
C GLY A 313 -16.35 26.59 -3.28
N LEU A 314 -15.76 25.55 -2.65
CA LEU A 314 -15.31 24.35 -3.38
C LEU A 314 -16.47 23.53 -3.94
N LEU A 315 -17.62 23.46 -3.25
CA LEU A 315 -18.82 22.80 -3.76
C LEU A 315 -19.38 23.51 -5.00
N GLU A 316 -19.41 24.84 -5.01
CA GLU A 316 -19.82 25.63 -6.16
C GLU A 316 -18.86 25.42 -7.34
N LEU A 317 -17.57 25.33 -7.06
CA LEU A 317 -16.55 25.02 -8.05
C LEU A 317 -16.74 23.61 -8.62
N ASP A 318 -17.04 22.61 -7.79
CA ASP A 318 -17.34 21.22 -8.23
C ASP A 318 -18.53 21.18 -9.20
N ALA A 319 -19.58 21.95 -8.92
CA ALA A 319 -20.75 22.08 -9.81
C ALA A 319 -20.35 22.69 -11.18
N THR A 320 -19.43 23.66 -11.19
CA THR A 320 -18.89 24.26 -12.41
C THR A 320 -18.07 23.27 -13.23
N VAL A 321 -17.15 22.53 -12.57
CA VAL A 321 -16.31 21.48 -13.21
C VAL A 321 -17.17 20.38 -13.83
N LYS A 322 -18.29 20.02 -13.20
CA LYS A 322 -19.22 18.99 -13.69
C LYS A 322 -20.22 19.51 -14.75
N GLY A 323 -20.08 20.76 -15.18
CA GLY A 323 -20.94 21.35 -16.21
C GLY A 323 -22.37 21.71 -15.76
N SER A 324 -22.66 21.65 -14.45
CA SER A 324 -23.98 22.00 -13.88
C SER A 324 -24.04 23.44 -13.34
N GLY A 325 -22.96 24.20 -13.41
CA GLY A 325 -22.86 25.58 -12.96
C GLY A 325 -23.27 26.61 -14.04
N ALA A 326 -23.69 27.81 -13.62
CA ALA A 326 -24.13 28.90 -14.48
C ALA A 326 -23.03 29.52 -15.36
N GLY A 327 -21.77 29.04 -15.28
CA GLY A 327 -20.58 29.68 -15.89
C GLY A 327 -20.04 29.02 -17.18
N GLY A 328 -20.70 28.01 -17.73
CA GLY A 328 -20.24 27.33 -18.94
C GLY A 328 -19.12 26.27 -18.68
N SER A 329 -19.19 25.16 -19.39
CA SER A 329 -18.23 24.07 -19.32
C SER A 329 -17.04 24.34 -20.26
N GLY A 330 -15.89 24.71 -19.73
CA GLY A 330 -14.65 24.85 -20.48
C GLY A 330 -13.45 24.89 -19.55
N GLU A 331 -12.33 24.32 -20.00
CA GLU A 331 -11.06 24.25 -19.23
C GLU A 331 -10.63 25.62 -18.66
N GLY A 332 -10.82 26.70 -19.41
CA GLY A 332 -10.54 28.05 -18.94
C GLY A 332 -11.48 28.55 -17.85
N ALA A 333 -12.75 28.13 -17.86
CA ALA A 333 -13.72 28.51 -16.81
C ALA A 333 -13.37 27.87 -15.47
N THR A 334 -12.96 26.61 -15.49
CA THR A 334 -12.53 25.85 -14.31
C THR A 334 -11.26 26.45 -13.69
N ARG A 335 -10.23 26.73 -14.48
CA ARG A 335 -8.99 27.38 -14.01
C ARG A 335 -9.28 28.74 -13.38
N LEU A 336 -10.14 29.55 -14.00
CA LEU A 336 -10.58 30.83 -13.44
C LEU A 336 -11.30 30.63 -12.09
N GLY A 337 -12.19 29.64 -12.00
CA GLY A 337 -12.91 29.30 -10.77
C GLY A 337 -11.97 28.96 -9.61
N PHE A 338 -10.96 28.10 -9.85
CA PHE A 338 -9.93 27.80 -8.84
C PHE A 338 -9.14 29.04 -8.43
N SER A 339 -8.77 29.90 -9.37
CA SER A 339 -8.01 31.12 -9.10
C SER A 339 -8.84 32.12 -8.30
N LEU A 340 -10.14 32.28 -8.61
CA LEU A 340 -11.05 33.12 -7.84
C LEU A 340 -11.25 32.60 -6.43
N TRP A 341 -11.43 31.28 -6.26
CA TRP A 341 -11.54 30.63 -4.97
C TRP A 341 -10.27 30.83 -4.12
N LEU A 342 -9.07 30.64 -4.67
CA LEU A 342 -7.81 30.89 -3.96
C LEU A 342 -7.69 32.37 -3.56
N ARG A 343 -8.07 33.28 -4.45
CA ARG A 343 -8.00 34.71 -4.15
C ARG A 343 -8.94 35.10 -2.99
N GLU A 344 -10.12 34.53 -2.96
CA GLU A 344 -11.13 34.85 -1.94
C GLU A 344 -10.75 34.28 -0.59
N PHE A 345 -10.43 33.00 -0.52
CA PHE A 345 -10.28 32.27 0.75
C PHE A 345 -8.82 32.13 1.21
N VAL A 346 -7.83 32.27 0.34
CA VAL A 346 -6.42 32.05 0.71
C VAL A 346 -5.65 33.35 0.86
N VAL A 347 -5.90 34.34 -0.02
CA VAL A 347 -5.08 35.56 -0.04
C VAL A 347 -5.78 36.76 0.61
N ARG A 348 -7.10 36.85 0.59
CA ARG A 348 -7.88 37.93 1.21
C ARG A 348 -8.35 37.68 2.63
N GLY A 349 -8.25 36.43 3.08
CA GLY A 349 -8.64 36.00 4.42
C GLY A 349 -7.69 36.47 5.53
#